data_611ce9ce963dc064d616393594fc4a61
#
_entry.id   611ce9ce963dc064d616393594fc4a61
#
_cell.length_a   1.000
_cell.length_b   1.000
_cell.length_c   1.000
_cell.angle_alpha   90.00
_cell.angle_beta   90.00
_cell.angle_gamma   90.00
#
_symmetry.space_group_name_H-M   'P 1'
#
loop_
_entity.id
_entity.type
_entity.pdbx_description
1 polymer ?
#
loop_
_entity_poly.entity_id
_entity_poly.type
_entity_poly.pdbx_seq_one_letter_code
_entity_poly.pdbx_strand_id
1 'polypeptide(L)'
;MSDRLERDVVTQLLRGGATDIAVSPGGKEVAFIVHGDVYVTSMEYETTRRITDTPQQERDLSFSPDGRSLVYSAERDGVWGVYLARLTDKEEKLFTYAVGVEEEPLVVSGRTSFQPTFSPDGKEVAFLEDRTTLRVINLKSRKVRTVLDGKYNYSYSDGDQTYQW
;
A
#
# COMPACT_ATOMS: atom_id res chain seq x y z
N MET A 1 -11.41 20.36 -12.23
CA MET A 1 -9.98 20.52 -12.59
C MET A 1 -9.09 19.40 -12.03
N SER A 2 -9.28 18.98 -10.78
CA SER A 2 -8.49 17.91 -10.17
C SER A 2 -8.64 16.56 -10.88
N ASP A 3 -9.85 16.15 -11.24
CA ASP A 3 -10.13 14.84 -11.89
C ASP A 3 -9.45 14.67 -13.24
N ARG A 4 -9.23 15.76 -13.97
CA ARG A 4 -8.56 15.71 -15.26
C ARG A 4 -7.05 15.52 -15.11
N LEU A 5 -6.44 16.26 -14.20
CA LEU A 5 -5.02 16.13 -13.88
C LEU A 5 -4.70 14.75 -13.34
N GLU A 6 -5.56 14.23 -12.47
CA GLU A 6 -5.42 12.90 -11.92
C GLU A 6 -5.44 11.83 -13.02
N ARG A 7 -6.40 11.89 -13.93
CA ARG A 7 -6.49 10.94 -15.05
C ARG A 7 -5.28 11.04 -15.97
N ASP A 8 -4.80 12.23 -16.24
CA ASP A 8 -3.65 12.44 -17.12
C ASP A 8 -2.38 11.86 -16.49
N VAL A 9 -2.15 12.08 -15.19
CA VAL A 9 -1.01 11.53 -14.47
C VAL A 9 -1.08 10.01 -14.42
N VAL A 10 -2.21 9.43 -14.07
CA VAL A 10 -2.40 7.98 -14.05
C VAL A 10 -2.15 7.38 -15.43
N THR A 11 -2.64 8.00 -16.48
CA THR A 11 -2.40 7.54 -17.86
C THR A 11 -0.92 7.56 -18.22
N GLN A 12 -0.19 8.60 -17.83
CA GLN A 12 1.25 8.69 -18.07
C GLN A 12 2.02 7.61 -17.31
N LEU A 13 1.65 7.38 -16.05
CA LEU A 13 2.28 6.35 -15.24
C LEU A 13 2.07 4.95 -15.83
N LEU A 14 0.86 4.66 -16.26
CA LEU A 14 0.55 3.37 -16.90
C LEU A 14 1.34 3.18 -18.20
N ARG A 15 1.48 4.21 -19.01
CA ARG A 15 2.31 4.18 -20.24
C ARG A 15 3.79 4.01 -19.92
N GLY A 16 4.23 4.52 -18.77
CA GLY A 16 5.60 4.38 -18.28
C GLY A 16 5.92 3.02 -17.65
N GLY A 17 4.97 2.09 -17.65
CA GLY A 17 5.16 0.75 -17.07
C GLY A 17 4.94 0.68 -15.58
N ALA A 18 4.27 1.66 -14.99
CA ALA A 18 3.91 1.59 -13.58
C ALA A 18 2.84 0.52 -13.35
N THR A 19 2.98 -0.19 -12.25
CA THR A 19 1.99 -1.14 -11.73
C THR A 19 1.51 -0.66 -10.37
N ASP A 20 0.34 -1.11 -9.93
CA ASP A 20 -0.20 -0.79 -8.60
C ASP A 20 -0.15 0.71 -8.31
N ILE A 21 -1.19 1.42 -8.69
CA ILE A 21 -1.31 2.87 -8.52
C ILE A 21 -2.31 3.17 -7.41
N ALA A 22 -1.94 4.05 -6.48
CA ALA A 22 -2.82 4.53 -5.42
C ALA A 22 -2.76 6.07 -5.34
N VAL A 23 -3.93 6.70 -5.25
CA VAL A 23 -4.02 8.16 -5.11
C VAL A 23 -4.24 8.50 -3.64
N SER A 24 -3.54 9.51 -3.14
CA SER A 24 -3.74 9.96 -1.76
C SER A 24 -5.15 10.54 -1.56
N PRO A 25 -5.70 10.45 -0.34
CA PRO A 25 -7.08 10.92 -0.09
C PRO A 25 -7.33 12.38 -0.45
N GLY A 26 -6.31 13.23 -0.32
CA GLY A 26 -6.40 14.63 -0.71
C GLY A 26 -6.18 14.90 -2.20
N GLY A 27 -5.85 13.88 -2.99
CA GLY A 27 -5.56 14.02 -4.41
C GLY A 27 -4.26 14.75 -4.74
N LYS A 28 -3.38 14.93 -3.77
CA LYS A 28 -2.13 15.69 -3.95
C LYS A 28 -0.94 14.84 -4.36
N GLU A 29 -0.99 13.54 -4.09
CA GLU A 29 0.08 12.61 -4.39
C GLU A 29 -0.46 11.32 -4.98
N VAL A 30 0.37 10.69 -5.81
CA VAL A 30 0.09 9.35 -6.37
C VAL A 30 1.27 8.45 -6.03
N ALA A 31 0.99 7.32 -5.40
CA ALA A 31 1.95 6.25 -5.20
C ALA A 31 1.84 5.22 -6.33
N PHE A 32 2.96 4.70 -6.76
CA PHE A 32 3.02 3.71 -7.84
C PHE A 32 4.27 2.84 -7.72
N ILE A 33 4.26 1.71 -8.42
CA ILE A 33 5.38 0.78 -8.42
C ILE A 33 5.97 0.72 -9.83
N VAL A 34 7.28 0.86 -9.91
CA VAL A 34 8.06 0.64 -11.14
C VAL A 34 9.26 -0.24 -10.80
N HIS A 35 9.44 -1.30 -11.57
CA HIS A 35 10.51 -2.28 -11.37
C HIS A 35 10.57 -2.84 -9.93
N GLY A 36 9.42 -2.97 -9.28
CA GLY A 36 9.30 -3.52 -7.95
C GLY A 36 9.47 -2.52 -6.80
N ASP A 37 9.85 -1.28 -7.06
CA ASP A 37 10.02 -0.25 -6.03
C ASP A 37 8.85 0.72 -5.97
N VAL A 38 8.56 1.21 -4.77
CA VAL A 38 7.51 2.19 -4.49
C VAL A 38 8.04 3.61 -4.69
N TYR A 39 7.28 4.38 -5.45
CA TYR A 39 7.52 5.80 -5.69
C TYR A 39 6.26 6.60 -5.33
N VAL A 40 6.45 7.84 -4.94
CA VAL A 40 5.36 8.81 -4.77
C VAL A 40 5.67 10.05 -5.59
N THR A 41 4.72 10.49 -6.39
CA THR A 41 4.83 11.71 -7.19
C THR A 41 3.80 12.75 -6.75
N SER A 42 4.19 14.02 -6.82
CA SER A 42 3.28 15.14 -6.57
C SER A 42 2.36 15.37 -7.77
N MET A 43 1.08 15.64 -7.49
CA MET A 43 0.12 16.03 -8.52
C MET A 43 0.24 17.52 -8.91
N GLU A 44 0.81 18.34 -8.04
CA GLU A 44 0.95 19.79 -8.26
C GLU A 44 2.30 20.18 -8.87
N TYR A 45 3.35 19.43 -8.54
CA TYR A 45 4.73 19.72 -8.92
C TYR A 45 5.39 18.48 -9.54
N GLU A 46 6.37 18.69 -10.39
CA GLU A 46 7.12 17.59 -11.03
C GLU A 46 8.17 17.00 -10.09
N THR A 47 7.73 16.57 -8.91
CA THR A 47 8.61 15.98 -7.90
C THR A 47 8.19 14.55 -7.61
N THR A 48 9.12 13.63 -7.79
CA THR A 48 8.93 12.20 -7.49
C THR A 48 9.97 11.75 -6.48
N ARG A 49 9.52 11.00 -5.49
CA ARG A 49 10.38 10.43 -4.46
C ARG A 49 10.31 8.90 -4.49
N ARG A 50 11.46 8.26 -4.46
CA ARG A 50 11.55 6.81 -4.26
C ARG A 50 11.39 6.52 -2.77
N ILE A 51 10.44 5.65 -2.43
CA ILE A 51 10.16 5.26 -1.05
C ILE A 51 10.94 4.01 -0.65
N THR A 52 10.99 3.01 -1.54
CA THR A 52 11.76 1.79 -1.32
C THR A 52 12.92 1.70 -2.29
N ASP A 53 14.00 1.08 -1.84
CA ASP A 53 15.18 0.80 -2.67
C ASP A 53 15.69 -0.57 -2.27
N THR A 54 15.04 -1.60 -2.80
CA THR A 54 15.38 -2.98 -2.46
C THR A 54 15.52 -3.82 -3.73
N PRO A 55 16.34 -4.87 -3.72
CA PRO A 55 16.44 -5.77 -4.86
C PRO A 55 15.22 -6.68 -5.01
N GLN A 56 14.27 -6.60 -4.08
CA GLN A 56 13.07 -7.43 -4.02
C GLN A 56 11.86 -6.65 -4.51
N GLN A 57 10.67 -7.24 -4.46
CA GLN A 57 9.48 -6.67 -5.06
C GLN A 57 8.48 -6.16 -4.03
N GLU A 58 7.81 -5.08 -4.36
CA GLU A 58 6.66 -4.55 -3.65
C GLU A 58 5.41 -4.63 -4.53
N ARG A 59 4.22 -4.73 -3.90
CA ARG A 59 2.90 -4.79 -4.56
C ARG A 59 1.82 -4.17 -3.66
N ASP A 60 0.66 -3.93 -4.26
CA ASP A 60 -0.60 -3.72 -3.56
C ASP A 60 -0.56 -2.51 -2.62
N LEU A 61 -0.40 -1.33 -3.20
CA LEU A 61 -0.32 -0.08 -2.46
C LEU A 61 -1.67 0.39 -1.92
N SER A 62 -1.68 0.93 -0.70
CA SER A 62 -2.82 1.64 -0.14
C SER A 62 -2.37 2.80 0.73
N PHE A 63 -2.93 3.99 0.51
CA PHE A 63 -2.73 5.13 1.40
C PHE A 63 -3.61 5.03 2.64
N SER A 64 -3.11 5.54 3.77
CA SER A 64 -3.95 5.78 4.94
C SER A 64 -4.92 6.94 4.67
N PRO A 65 -6.06 7.00 5.39
CA PRO A 65 -7.04 8.08 5.22
C PRO A 65 -6.48 9.49 5.44
N ASP A 66 -5.44 9.64 6.25
CA ASP A 66 -4.76 10.91 6.47
C ASP A 66 -3.66 11.21 5.43
N GLY A 67 -3.37 10.28 4.53
CA GLY A 67 -2.35 10.42 3.50
C GLY A 67 -0.91 10.35 4.00
N ARG A 68 -0.68 10.07 5.28
CA ARG A 68 0.64 10.09 5.91
C ARG A 68 1.33 8.74 6.00
N SER A 69 0.64 7.69 5.60
CA SER A 69 1.18 6.33 5.59
C SER A 69 0.79 5.60 4.32
N LEU A 70 1.64 4.66 3.93
CA LEU A 70 1.41 3.71 2.85
C LEU A 70 1.59 2.31 3.39
N VAL A 71 0.70 1.39 3.05
CA VAL A 71 0.91 -0.04 3.24
C VAL A 71 1.08 -0.72 1.90
N TYR A 72 1.86 -1.75 1.87
CA TYR A 72 2.10 -2.56 0.67
C TYR A 72 2.57 -3.95 1.07
N SER A 73 2.40 -4.89 0.15
CA SER A 73 3.02 -6.20 0.26
C SER A 73 4.43 -6.11 -0.26
N ALA A 74 5.37 -6.71 0.44
CA ALA A 74 6.76 -6.73 0.04
C ALA A 74 7.39 -8.09 0.29
N GLU A 75 8.22 -8.51 -0.65
CA GLU A 75 9.07 -9.69 -0.47
C GLU A 75 10.35 -9.26 0.23
N ARG A 76 10.67 -9.97 1.30
CA ARG A 76 11.96 -9.82 2.01
C ARG A 76 12.45 -11.23 2.36
N ASP A 77 13.65 -11.56 1.90
CA ASP A 77 14.28 -12.88 2.13
C ASP A 77 13.38 -14.06 1.70
N GLY A 78 12.67 -13.89 0.58
CA GLY A 78 11.80 -14.93 0.04
C GLY A 78 10.42 -15.04 0.69
N VAL A 79 10.08 -14.14 1.61
CA VAL A 79 8.79 -14.14 2.32
C VAL A 79 8.02 -12.86 2.00
N TRP A 80 6.76 -13.02 1.60
CA TRP A 80 5.84 -11.90 1.38
C TRP A 80 5.16 -11.50 2.69
N GLY A 81 5.36 -10.25 3.09
CA GLY A 81 4.74 -9.66 4.27
C GLY A 81 4.06 -8.34 3.95
N VAL A 82 3.44 -7.74 4.95
CA VAL A 82 2.87 -6.39 4.88
C VAL A 82 3.81 -5.43 5.58
N TYR A 83 4.13 -4.35 4.88
CA TYR A 83 5.02 -3.29 5.37
C TYR A 83 4.31 -1.95 5.37
N LEU A 84 4.72 -1.10 6.28
CA LEU A 84 4.17 0.24 6.48
C LEU A 84 5.28 1.27 6.29
N ALA A 85 5.11 2.18 5.35
CA ALA A 85 5.95 3.38 5.22
C ALA A 85 5.17 4.57 5.76
N ARG A 86 5.79 5.38 6.61
CA ARG A 86 5.13 6.52 7.23
C ARG A 86 6.06 7.74 7.32
N LEU A 87 5.43 8.91 7.34
CA LEU A 87 6.13 10.16 7.61
C LEU A 87 6.57 10.21 9.08
N THR A 88 7.81 10.58 9.32
CA THR A 88 8.38 10.63 10.67
C THR A 88 8.03 11.92 11.41
N ASP A 89 7.93 13.04 10.69
CA ASP A 89 7.59 14.33 11.27
C ASP A 89 6.08 14.53 11.30
N LYS A 90 5.53 14.87 12.46
CA LYS A 90 4.09 15.07 12.66
C LYS A 90 3.53 16.25 11.88
N GLU A 91 4.35 17.24 11.56
CA GLU A 91 3.94 18.44 10.83
C GLU A 91 3.89 18.20 9.31
N GLU A 92 4.58 17.19 8.81
CA GLU A 92 4.61 16.89 7.39
C GLU A 92 3.38 16.10 6.96
N LYS A 93 2.87 16.40 5.76
CA LYS A 93 1.66 15.77 5.22
C LYS A 93 1.88 15.11 3.86
N LEU A 94 3.03 15.36 3.24
CA LEU A 94 3.33 14.89 1.89
C LEU A 94 4.63 14.10 1.86
N PHE A 95 4.61 12.95 1.21
CA PHE A 95 5.79 12.11 1.05
C PHE A 95 6.86 12.77 0.19
N THR A 96 6.47 13.48 -0.86
CA THR A 96 7.39 14.07 -1.82
C THR A 96 8.30 15.14 -1.21
N TYR A 97 7.86 15.80 -0.15
CA TYR A 97 8.61 16.87 0.52
C TYR A 97 9.06 16.51 1.94
N ALA A 98 8.80 15.30 2.38
CA ALA A 98 9.12 14.87 3.73
C ALA A 98 10.64 14.79 3.96
N VAL A 99 11.09 15.22 5.13
CA VAL A 99 12.49 15.07 5.55
C VAL A 99 12.81 13.59 5.80
N GLY A 100 11.88 12.85 6.41
CA GLY A 100 12.08 11.45 6.72
C GLY A 100 10.86 10.58 6.47
N VAL A 101 11.12 9.38 5.96
CA VAL A 101 10.14 8.31 5.81
C VAL A 101 10.73 7.06 6.46
N GLU A 102 9.96 6.43 7.33
CA GLU A 102 10.34 5.16 7.95
C GLU A 102 9.53 4.01 7.39
N GLU A 103 10.20 2.90 7.11
CA GLU A 103 9.55 1.63 6.78
C GLU A 103 9.64 0.70 7.99
N GLU A 104 8.53 0.07 8.34
CA GLU A 104 8.50 -0.98 9.36
C GLU A 104 7.70 -2.19 8.89
N PRO A 105 8.09 -3.40 9.30
CA PRO A 105 7.26 -4.58 9.04
C PRO A 105 5.99 -4.50 9.90
N LEU A 106 4.85 -4.75 9.28
CA LEU A 106 3.57 -4.78 9.97
C LEU A 106 3.11 -6.21 10.22
N VAL A 107 3.18 -7.06 9.20
CA VAL A 107 2.86 -8.48 9.28
C VAL A 107 3.94 -9.29 8.58
N VAL A 108 4.72 -10.03 9.33
CA VAL A 108 5.71 -10.98 8.81
C VAL A 108 5.58 -12.27 9.60
N SER A 109 4.74 -13.18 9.14
CA SER A 109 4.38 -14.41 9.86
C SER A 109 4.97 -15.68 9.28
N GLY A 110 5.75 -15.57 8.19
CA GLY A 110 6.21 -16.72 7.44
C GLY A 110 5.20 -17.25 6.43
N ARG A 111 3.96 -16.71 6.44
CA ARG A 111 2.93 -16.95 5.43
C ARG A 111 2.85 -15.77 4.49
N THR A 112 2.41 -16.02 3.26
CA THR A 112 2.27 -14.94 2.28
C THR A 112 1.12 -14.00 2.66
N SER A 113 1.40 -12.69 2.67
CA SER A 113 0.41 -11.66 3.00
C SER A 113 0.32 -10.66 1.86
N PHE A 114 -0.89 -10.45 1.33
CA PHE A 114 -1.14 -9.65 0.14
C PHE A 114 -2.30 -8.66 0.34
N GLN A 115 -2.38 -7.70 -0.57
CA GLN A 115 -3.47 -6.74 -0.70
C GLN A 115 -3.84 -6.01 0.59
N PRO A 116 -2.87 -5.41 1.28
CA PRO A 116 -3.18 -4.67 2.50
C PRO A 116 -3.99 -3.41 2.16
N THR A 117 -4.99 -3.12 2.98
CA THR A 117 -5.88 -1.97 2.82
C THR A 117 -6.20 -1.37 4.18
N PHE A 118 -6.05 -0.06 4.32
CA PHE A 118 -6.44 0.65 5.53
C PHE A 118 -7.95 0.65 5.71
N SER A 119 -8.38 0.57 6.97
CA SER A 119 -9.77 0.86 7.33
C SER A 119 -10.09 2.35 7.12
N PRO A 120 -11.37 2.72 6.95
CA PRO A 120 -11.77 4.12 6.75
C PRO A 120 -11.34 5.06 7.88
N ASP A 121 -11.20 4.56 9.11
CA ASP A 121 -10.74 5.34 10.26
C ASP A 121 -9.20 5.33 10.42
N GLY A 122 -8.49 4.57 9.59
CA GLY A 122 -7.03 4.46 9.61
C GLY A 122 -6.45 3.69 10.79
N LYS A 123 -7.27 3.02 11.58
CA LYS A 123 -6.83 2.31 12.79
C LYS A 123 -6.43 0.86 12.55
N GLU A 124 -6.90 0.30 11.45
CA GLU A 124 -6.68 -1.11 11.12
C GLU A 124 -6.23 -1.27 9.68
N VAL A 125 -5.58 -2.39 9.40
CA VAL A 125 -5.22 -2.81 8.05
C VAL A 125 -5.73 -4.24 7.83
N ALA A 126 -6.51 -4.43 6.78
CA ALA A 126 -6.94 -5.74 6.32
C ALA A 126 -5.93 -6.28 5.31
N PHE A 127 -5.73 -7.59 5.29
CA PHE A 127 -4.86 -8.25 4.32
C PHE A 127 -5.32 -9.69 4.08
N LEU A 128 -4.90 -10.26 2.95
CA LEU A 128 -5.15 -11.66 2.62
C LEU A 128 -3.92 -12.50 2.97
N GLU A 129 -4.11 -13.48 3.85
CA GLU A 129 -3.08 -14.46 4.18
C GLU A 129 -3.28 -15.71 3.31
N ASP A 130 -2.21 -16.15 2.65
CA ASP A 130 -2.23 -17.27 1.71
C ASP A 130 -3.31 -17.16 0.63
N ARG A 131 -3.69 -15.92 0.29
CA ARG A 131 -4.73 -15.56 -0.71
C ARG A 131 -6.14 -16.06 -0.41
N THR A 132 -6.37 -16.64 0.75
CA THR A 132 -7.65 -17.28 1.10
C THR A 132 -8.26 -16.78 2.40
N THR A 133 -7.44 -16.35 3.33
CA THR A 133 -7.88 -15.97 4.68
C THR A 133 -7.80 -14.45 4.85
N LEU A 134 -8.94 -13.81 5.08
CA LEU A 134 -9.00 -12.37 5.34
C LEU A 134 -8.73 -12.11 6.82
N ARG A 135 -7.67 -11.37 7.10
CA ARG A 135 -7.26 -11.00 8.45
C ARG A 135 -7.15 -9.49 8.59
N VAL A 136 -7.22 -9.02 9.81
CA VAL A 136 -7.12 -7.60 10.14
C VAL A 136 -6.15 -7.42 11.30
N ILE A 137 -5.23 -6.47 11.16
CA ILE A 137 -4.33 -6.06 12.23
C ILE A 137 -4.72 -4.69 12.76
N ASN A 138 -4.78 -4.55 14.09
CA ASN A 138 -4.93 -3.26 14.74
C ASN A 138 -3.56 -2.59 14.83
N LEU A 139 -3.44 -1.37 14.33
CA LEU A 139 -2.15 -0.67 14.24
C LEU A 139 -1.58 -0.26 15.60
N LYS A 140 -2.43 -0.03 16.58
CA LYS A 140 -1.99 0.36 17.92
C LYS A 140 -1.61 -0.85 18.77
N SER A 141 -2.47 -1.85 18.85
CA SER A 141 -2.24 -3.04 19.67
C SER A 141 -1.38 -4.10 18.97
N ARG A 142 -1.29 -4.04 17.65
CA ARG A 142 -0.62 -5.02 16.78
C ARG A 142 -1.23 -6.42 16.86
N LYS A 143 -2.46 -6.52 17.37
CA LYS A 143 -3.21 -7.77 17.40
C LYS A 143 -3.87 -8.05 16.07
N VAL A 144 -3.80 -9.30 15.65
CA VAL A 144 -4.37 -9.78 14.38
C VAL A 144 -5.58 -10.66 14.69
N ARG A 145 -6.68 -10.44 13.95
CA ARG A 145 -7.87 -11.29 14.02
C ARG A 145 -8.24 -11.79 12.63
N THR A 146 -8.88 -12.94 12.57
CA THR A 146 -9.40 -13.51 11.33
C THR A 146 -10.84 -13.07 11.12
N VAL A 147 -11.13 -12.50 9.95
CA VAL A 147 -12.49 -12.07 9.56
C VAL A 147 -13.19 -13.17 8.76
N LEU A 148 -12.48 -13.73 7.76
CA LEU A 148 -12.97 -14.82 6.93
C LEU A 148 -11.86 -15.86 6.79
N ASP A 149 -12.19 -17.11 7.10
CA ASP A 149 -11.27 -18.22 6.95
C ASP A 149 -11.51 -18.89 5.59
N GLY A 150 -10.49 -18.90 4.74
CA GLY A 150 -10.57 -19.42 3.39
C GLY A 150 -10.91 -20.89 3.27
N LYS A 151 -10.73 -21.66 4.33
CA LYS A 151 -11.11 -23.08 4.33
C LYS A 151 -12.62 -23.31 4.20
N TYR A 152 -13.42 -22.30 4.52
CA TYR A 152 -14.87 -22.34 4.40
C TYR A 152 -15.39 -21.69 3.10
N ASN A 153 -14.51 -21.15 2.30
CA ASN A 153 -14.89 -20.47 1.06
C ASN A 153 -14.63 -21.37 -0.13
N TYR A 154 -15.49 -21.22 -1.16
CA TYR A 154 -15.32 -21.92 -2.42
C TYR A 154 -14.05 -21.45 -3.14
N SER A 155 -13.55 -22.31 -4.04
CA SER A 155 -12.35 -21.99 -4.82
C SER A 155 -12.57 -20.73 -5.67
N TYR A 156 -11.73 -19.74 -5.47
CA TYR A 156 -11.66 -18.56 -6.33
C TYR A 156 -10.56 -18.77 -7.36
N SER A 157 -10.75 -18.22 -8.55
CA SER A 157 -9.65 -18.13 -9.51
C SER A 157 -8.65 -17.07 -9.03
N ASP A 158 -7.37 -17.28 -9.35
CA ASP A 158 -6.23 -16.48 -8.86
C ASP A 158 -6.29 -15.01 -9.32
N GLY A 159 -7.20 -14.33 -9.47
CA GLY A 159 -7.27 -12.92 -9.85
C GLY A 159 -8.49 -12.21 -9.30
N ASP A 160 -9.41 -12.96 -8.72
CA ASP A 160 -10.72 -12.43 -8.36
C ASP A 160 -10.87 -12.15 -6.87
N GLN A 161 -9.80 -12.26 -6.10
CA GLN A 161 -9.85 -12.08 -4.65
C GLN A 161 -9.65 -10.61 -4.29
N THR A 162 -10.71 -9.85 -4.42
CA THR A 162 -10.78 -8.48 -3.93
C THR A 162 -11.70 -8.41 -2.72
N TYR A 163 -11.39 -7.51 -1.81
CA TYR A 163 -12.24 -7.21 -0.68
C TYR A 163 -12.26 -5.70 -0.47
N GLN A 164 -13.28 -5.25 0.21
CA GLN A 164 -13.46 -3.83 0.53
C GLN A 164 -14.05 -3.69 1.92
N TRP A 165 -13.65 -2.63 2.60
CA TRP A 165 -14.19 -2.29 3.93
C TRP A 165 -15.66 -1.88 3.86
#